data_967f4d01831a663493df7c4dd69028dc
#
_entry.id   967f4d01831a663493df7c4dd69028dc
#
_cell.length_a   1.000
_cell.length_b   1.000
_cell.length_c   1.000
_cell.angle_alpha   90.00
_cell.angle_beta   90.00
_cell.angle_gamma   90.00
#
_symmetry.space_group_name_H-M   'P 1'
#
loop_
_entity.id
_entity.type
_entity.pdbx_description
1 polymer ?
#
loop_
_entity_poly.entity_id
_entity_poly.type
_entity_poly.pdbx_seq_one_letter_code
_entity_poly.pdbx_strand_id
1 'polypeptide(L)'
;VGYGVYDVYDLGEFDQKGSIKTKYGSKDEYLDAIIALKQAGIESYADIVLNHKMGADALQTIPATKVDWSNHNIETSQRENVKVATKFTFPGRKHKYSDFEWNWTDFDGIDYNNQTGENAIFKFVDKKWGAEVDEEFGNFDYLMGADLDFSNPRVVKECKDWGRWYLDLTKVDGFRLDAVKH
;
A
#
# COMPACT_ATOMS: atom_id res chain seq x y z
N VAL A 1 -3.41 -11.49 -6.92
CA VAL A 1 -2.44 -11.96 -5.95
C VAL A 1 -2.58 -11.13 -4.69
N GLY A 2 -2.60 -11.72 -3.50
CA GLY A 2 -3.02 -11.09 -2.25
C GLY A 2 -2.18 -9.90 -1.78
N TYR A 3 -0.93 -9.78 -2.18
CA TYR A 3 0.00 -8.75 -1.69
C TYR A 3 0.10 -7.48 -2.56
N GLY A 4 -0.62 -7.39 -3.65
CA GLY A 4 -0.73 -6.15 -4.45
C GLY A 4 -1.94 -5.33 -4.01
N VAL A 5 -1.79 -4.47 -3.00
CA VAL A 5 -2.90 -3.76 -2.35
C VAL A 5 -3.29 -2.52 -3.13
N TYR A 6 -4.56 -2.43 -3.53
CA TYR A 6 -5.17 -1.23 -4.11
C TYR A 6 -5.91 -0.42 -3.04
N ASP A 7 -7.03 -0.92 -2.54
CA ASP A 7 -7.88 -0.26 -1.54
C ASP A 7 -8.01 -1.14 -0.30
N VAL A 8 -7.47 -0.71 0.82
CA VAL A 8 -7.51 -1.44 2.09
C VAL A 8 -8.93 -1.51 2.71
N TYR A 9 -9.84 -0.63 2.26
CA TYR A 9 -11.24 -0.65 2.70
C TYR A 9 -12.13 -1.56 1.85
N ASP A 10 -11.61 -2.15 0.76
CA ASP A 10 -12.38 -3.04 -0.11
C ASP A 10 -12.16 -4.50 0.23
N LEU A 11 -13.12 -5.08 0.92
CA LEU A 11 -13.15 -6.51 1.27
C LEU A 11 -13.96 -7.34 0.25
N GLY A 12 -14.19 -6.82 -0.95
CA GLY A 12 -15.05 -7.45 -1.97
C GLY A 12 -16.47 -6.92 -1.94
N GLU A 13 -16.61 -5.61 -1.79
CA GLU A 13 -17.90 -4.89 -1.71
C GLU A 13 -18.09 -3.90 -2.88
N PHE A 14 -17.00 -3.39 -3.45
CA PHE A 14 -17.06 -2.29 -4.42
C PHE A 14 -16.68 -2.77 -5.82
N ASP A 15 -17.40 -2.25 -6.85
CA ASP A 15 -16.99 -2.47 -8.24
C ASP A 15 -15.73 -1.65 -8.54
N GLN A 16 -14.58 -2.27 -8.32
CA GLN A 16 -13.26 -1.68 -8.51
C GLN A 16 -12.37 -2.63 -9.33
N LYS A 17 -11.58 -2.07 -10.25
CA LYS A 17 -10.65 -2.84 -11.10
C LYS A 17 -11.29 -4.00 -11.87
N GLY A 18 -12.59 -3.86 -12.19
CA GLY A 18 -13.34 -4.82 -13.01
C GLY A 18 -13.94 -6.00 -12.23
N SER A 19 -13.98 -5.94 -10.91
CA SER A 19 -14.59 -6.97 -10.07
C SER A 19 -15.16 -6.38 -8.79
N ILE A 20 -16.28 -6.90 -8.31
CA ILE A 20 -16.80 -6.61 -6.97
C ILE A 20 -16.16 -7.55 -5.96
N LYS A 21 -16.16 -8.86 -6.24
CA LYS A 21 -15.51 -9.85 -5.36
C LYS A 21 -13.99 -9.76 -5.43
N THR A 22 -13.35 -9.94 -4.29
CA THR A 22 -11.91 -10.22 -4.26
C THR A 22 -11.64 -11.61 -4.84
N LYS A 23 -10.37 -11.95 -5.07
CA LYS A 23 -9.96 -13.31 -5.47
C LYS A 23 -10.49 -14.39 -4.51
N TYR A 24 -10.70 -14.06 -3.25
CA TYR A 24 -11.07 -14.99 -2.19
C TYR A 24 -12.55 -14.92 -1.78
N GLY A 25 -13.33 -14.03 -2.40
CA GLY A 25 -14.75 -13.93 -2.14
C GLY A 25 -15.24 -12.49 -1.95
N SER A 26 -16.51 -12.37 -1.54
CA SER A 26 -17.14 -11.11 -1.16
C SER A 26 -16.88 -10.76 0.30
N LYS A 27 -17.18 -9.53 0.67
CA LYS A 27 -17.14 -9.07 2.06
C LYS A 27 -18.02 -9.94 2.98
N ASP A 28 -19.22 -10.28 2.54
CA ASP A 28 -20.13 -11.07 3.36
C ASP A 28 -19.59 -12.48 3.59
N GLU A 29 -19.10 -13.15 2.52
CA GLU A 29 -18.43 -14.45 2.65
C GLU A 29 -17.22 -14.41 3.60
N TYR A 30 -16.47 -13.31 3.60
CA TYR A 30 -15.34 -13.11 4.50
C TYR A 30 -15.79 -12.95 5.95
N LEU A 31 -16.82 -12.14 6.22
CA LEU A 31 -17.37 -11.95 7.56
C LEU A 31 -18.01 -13.24 8.10
N ASP A 32 -18.74 -13.97 7.26
CA ASP A 32 -19.34 -15.27 7.63
C ASP A 32 -18.27 -16.30 8.00
N ALA A 33 -17.14 -16.32 7.28
CA ALA A 33 -16.01 -17.19 7.60
C ALA A 33 -15.41 -16.88 8.99
N ILE A 34 -15.23 -15.60 9.33
CA ILE A 34 -14.73 -15.19 10.66
C ILE A 34 -15.71 -15.60 11.75
N ILE A 35 -17.01 -15.40 11.53
CA ILE A 35 -18.06 -15.82 12.48
C ILE A 35 -18.02 -17.35 12.71
N ALA A 36 -17.90 -18.12 11.62
CA ALA A 36 -17.85 -19.58 11.70
C ALA A 36 -16.60 -20.07 12.45
N LEU A 37 -15.43 -19.48 12.22
CA LEU A 37 -14.20 -19.76 12.94
C LEU A 37 -14.39 -19.50 14.44
N LYS A 38 -14.94 -18.34 14.79
CA LYS A 38 -15.19 -17.95 16.17
C LYS A 38 -16.16 -18.90 16.90
N GLN A 39 -17.22 -19.34 16.21
CA GLN A 39 -18.16 -20.32 16.75
C GLN A 39 -17.50 -21.69 16.99
N ALA A 40 -16.49 -22.03 16.19
CA ALA A 40 -15.71 -23.25 16.35
C ALA A 40 -14.57 -23.13 17.42
N GLY A 41 -14.44 -21.97 18.07
CA GLY A 41 -13.38 -21.70 19.04
C GLY A 41 -12.00 -21.51 18.40
N ILE A 42 -11.94 -21.13 17.12
CA ILE A 42 -10.71 -20.89 16.35
C ILE A 42 -10.49 -19.38 16.25
N GLU A 43 -9.31 -18.91 16.65
CA GLU A 43 -8.89 -17.52 16.47
C GLU A 43 -8.56 -17.25 15.00
N SER A 44 -8.87 -16.03 14.57
CA SER A 44 -8.61 -15.55 13.21
C SER A 44 -7.62 -14.37 13.22
N TYR A 45 -6.59 -14.46 12.39
CA TYR A 45 -5.61 -13.39 12.18
C TYR A 45 -5.65 -12.93 10.73
N ALA A 46 -5.89 -11.64 10.51
CA ALA A 46 -5.87 -11.08 9.16
C ALA A 46 -4.43 -10.76 8.73
N ASP A 47 -4.08 -11.15 7.50
CA ASP A 47 -2.80 -10.84 6.88
C ASP A 47 -2.87 -9.45 6.24
N ILE A 48 -2.09 -8.50 6.77
CA ILE A 48 -2.20 -7.07 6.47
C ILE A 48 -0.95 -6.56 5.77
N VAL A 49 -1.14 -5.88 4.64
CA VAL A 49 -0.09 -5.19 3.89
C VAL A 49 -0.34 -3.69 3.95
N LEU A 50 0.52 -2.98 4.68
CA LEU A 50 0.50 -1.51 4.76
C LEU A 50 1.75 -0.87 4.13
N ASN A 51 2.73 -1.66 3.74
CA ASN A 51 4.01 -1.18 3.22
C ASN A 51 3.86 -0.39 1.92
N HIS A 52 3.04 -0.85 0.99
CA HIS A 52 2.96 -0.31 -0.36
C HIS A 52 1.56 -0.37 -0.96
N LYS A 53 1.36 0.35 -2.07
CA LYS A 53 0.14 0.31 -2.87
C LYS A 53 0.43 0.03 -4.34
N MET A 54 -0.54 -0.62 -5.01
CA MET A 54 -0.49 -0.93 -6.43
C MET A 54 -1.81 -0.62 -7.15
N GLY A 55 -1.75 -0.39 -8.45
CA GLY A 55 -2.95 -0.21 -9.26
C GLY A 55 -3.61 1.17 -9.12
N ALA A 56 -2.83 2.24 -8.99
CA ALA A 56 -3.34 3.62 -8.91
C ALA A 56 -4.36 3.96 -10.03
N ASP A 57 -5.25 4.90 -9.74
CA ASP A 57 -6.30 5.34 -10.66
C ASP A 57 -5.80 6.34 -11.69
N ALA A 58 -4.74 7.08 -11.36
CA ALA A 58 -4.13 8.05 -12.27
C ALA A 58 -2.62 8.17 -12.06
N LEU A 59 -1.97 8.69 -13.11
CA LEU A 59 -0.54 8.97 -13.12
C LEU A 59 -0.26 10.40 -12.68
N GLN A 60 0.88 10.60 -12.02
CA GLN A 60 1.41 11.91 -11.65
C GLN A 60 2.83 12.05 -12.19
N THR A 61 3.23 13.26 -12.55
CA THR A 61 4.61 13.56 -12.96
C THR A 61 5.32 14.22 -11.79
N ILE A 62 6.37 13.59 -11.31
CA ILE A 62 7.08 14.00 -10.11
C ILE A 62 8.60 13.95 -10.30
N PRO A 63 9.34 14.79 -9.61
CA PRO A 63 10.79 14.71 -9.61
C PRO A 63 11.27 13.53 -8.74
N ALA A 64 12.19 12.73 -9.28
CA ALA A 64 12.80 11.59 -8.60
C ALA A 64 14.27 11.43 -8.99
N THR A 65 15.02 10.68 -8.21
CA THR A 65 16.34 10.13 -8.53
C THR A 65 16.26 8.62 -8.54
N LYS A 66 17.03 7.95 -9.40
CA LYS A 66 17.18 6.49 -9.33
C LYS A 66 18.16 6.14 -8.23
N VAL A 67 17.89 5.05 -7.53
CA VAL A 67 18.82 4.47 -6.57
C VAL A 67 19.30 3.09 -7.02
N ASP A 68 20.41 2.64 -6.48
CA ASP A 68 20.99 1.34 -6.79
C ASP A 68 20.18 0.21 -6.15
N TRP A 69 19.91 -0.86 -6.91
CA TRP A 69 19.17 -2.04 -6.43
C TRP A 69 19.86 -2.80 -5.30
N SER A 70 21.18 -2.70 -5.24
CA SER A 70 21.99 -3.38 -4.22
C SER A 70 22.30 -2.49 -3.02
N ASN A 71 22.05 -1.17 -3.12
CA ASN A 71 22.20 -0.23 -2.03
C ASN A 71 21.32 1.01 -2.24
N HIS A 72 20.15 1.01 -1.62
CA HIS A 72 19.13 2.05 -1.77
C HIS A 72 19.57 3.45 -1.28
N ASN A 73 20.69 3.55 -0.55
CA ASN A 73 21.28 4.83 -0.16
C ASN A 73 22.11 5.49 -1.27
N ILE A 74 22.40 4.77 -2.37
CA ILE A 74 23.23 5.28 -3.47
C ILE A 74 22.32 5.77 -4.60
N GLU A 75 22.30 7.09 -4.84
CA GLU A 75 21.67 7.66 -6.01
C GLU A 75 22.52 7.41 -7.26
N THR A 76 21.90 6.86 -8.31
CA THR A 76 22.57 6.46 -9.57
C THR A 76 22.23 7.36 -10.75
N SER A 77 21.29 8.29 -10.58
CA SER A 77 20.93 9.29 -11.59
C SER A 77 20.89 10.69 -11.02
N GLN A 78 20.91 11.67 -11.91
CA GLN A 78 20.50 13.03 -11.57
C GLN A 78 18.96 13.08 -11.43
N ARG A 79 18.47 14.15 -10.82
CA ARG A 79 17.05 14.45 -10.71
C ARG A 79 16.40 14.51 -12.10
N GLU A 80 15.35 13.75 -12.28
CA GLU A 80 14.54 13.74 -13.49
C GLU A 80 13.03 13.71 -13.15
N ASN A 81 12.19 14.13 -14.10
CA ASN A 81 10.75 14.01 -13.93
C ASN A 81 10.31 12.62 -14.42
N VAL A 82 9.65 11.86 -13.56
CA VAL A 82 9.12 10.53 -13.87
C VAL A 82 7.59 10.55 -13.81
N LYS A 83 6.95 9.77 -14.67
CA LYS A 83 5.49 9.64 -14.70
C LYS A 83 5.11 8.33 -14.04
N VAL A 84 4.47 8.41 -12.89
CA VAL A 84 4.28 7.30 -11.96
C VAL A 84 2.83 7.15 -11.47
N ALA A 85 2.46 5.93 -11.11
CA ALA A 85 1.13 5.53 -10.68
C ALA A 85 0.96 5.71 -9.17
N THR A 86 0.65 6.95 -8.73
CA THR A 86 0.58 7.34 -7.31
C THR A 86 -0.71 8.04 -6.89
N LYS A 87 -1.66 8.26 -7.82
CA LYS A 87 -2.95 8.86 -7.47
C LYS A 87 -4.01 7.77 -7.29
N PHE A 88 -4.52 7.61 -6.07
CA PHE A 88 -5.58 6.66 -5.73
C PHE A 88 -6.80 7.44 -5.23
N THR A 89 -7.91 7.32 -5.92
CA THR A 89 -9.17 8.04 -5.64
C THR A 89 -10.33 7.10 -5.31
N PHE A 90 -10.16 5.80 -5.56
CA PHE A 90 -11.12 4.75 -5.24
C PHE A 90 -12.55 5.05 -5.74
N PRO A 91 -12.75 5.30 -7.04
CA PRO A 91 -14.03 5.77 -7.57
C PRO A 91 -15.18 4.79 -7.34
N GLY A 92 -14.91 3.49 -7.30
CA GLY A 92 -15.94 2.47 -7.02
C GLY A 92 -16.43 2.50 -5.57
N ARG A 93 -15.58 2.92 -4.63
CA ARG A 93 -15.94 3.05 -3.20
C ARG A 93 -16.77 4.30 -2.89
N LYS A 94 -16.68 5.36 -3.70
CA LYS A 94 -17.49 6.58 -3.56
C LYS A 94 -17.43 7.17 -2.14
N HIS A 95 -16.22 7.29 -1.59
CA HIS A 95 -15.94 7.81 -0.25
C HIS A 95 -16.53 7.01 0.93
N LYS A 96 -17.13 5.85 0.70
CA LYS A 96 -17.60 4.99 1.80
C LYS A 96 -16.41 4.57 2.67
N TYR A 97 -16.53 4.68 3.96
CA TYR A 97 -15.56 4.38 5.03
C TYR A 97 -14.42 5.39 5.19
N SER A 98 -13.94 6.06 4.14
CA SER A 98 -12.89 7.07 4.20
C SER A 98 -12.95 7.98 2.97
N ASP A 99 -12.75 9.28 3.18
CA ASP A 99 -12.58 10.30 2.13
C ASP A 99 -11.11 10.46 1.70
N PHE A 100 -10.20 9.65 2.26
CA PHE A 100 -8.79 9.77 1.99
C PHE A 100 -8.45 9.36 0.56
N GLU A 101 -7.80 10.27 -0.15
CA GLU A 101 -7.18 10.02 -1.44
C GLU A 101 -5.66 10.07 -1.30
N TRP A 102 -4.99 9.09 -1.90
CA TRP A 102 -3.53 9.04 -1.93
C TRP A 102 -3.01 9.80 -3.13
N ASN A 103 -1.86 10.42 -2.93
CA ASN A 103 -1.11 11.10 -3.99
C ASN A 103 0.39 10.94 -3.73
N TRP A 104 1.23 11.37 -4.68
CA TRP A 104 2.68 11.17 -4.60
C TRP A 104 3.32 11.66 -3.29
N THR A 105 2.74 12.65 -2.59
CA THR A 105 3.29 13.14 -1.32
C THR A 105 3.15 12.16 -0.17
N ASP A 106 2.38 11.10 -0.36
CA ASP A 106 2.13 10.05 0.61
C ASP A 106 3.08 8.84 0.44
N PHE A 107 4.01 8.94 -0.51
CA PHE A 107 4.93 7.86 -0.87
C PHE A 107 6.37 8.35 -0.89
N ASP A 108 7.32 7.43 -0.67
CA ASP A 108 8.75 7.70 -0.72
C ASP A 108 9.38 7.34 -2.06
N GLY A 109 8.87 6.31 -2.72
CA GLY A 109 9.39 5.83 -3.98
C GLY A 109 8.44 4.91 -4.74
N ILE A 110 8.89 4.47 -5.92
CA ILE A 110 8.17 3.56 -6.82
C ILE A 110 9.16 2.87 -7.77
N ASP A 111 8.77 1.75 -8.37
CA ASP A 111 9.65 0.94 -9.24
C ASP A 111 9.39 1.04 -10.74
N TYR A 112 8.47 1.89 -11.19
CA TYR A 112 8.11 1.94 -12.60
C TYR A 112 7.81 3.35 -13.13
N ASN A 113 8.51 3.76 -14.20
CA ASN A 113 8.22 4.98 -14.95
C ASN A 113 7.28 4.66 -16.13
N ASN A 114 6.02 5.05 -16.02
CA ASN A 114 4.99 4.80 -17.02
C ASN A 114 5.21 5.55 -18.35
N GLN A 115 6.09 6.56 -18.39
CA GLN A 115 6.39 7.28 -19.62
C GLN A 115 7.43 6.54 -20.48
N THR A 116 8.43 5.95 -19.84
CA THR A 116 9.56 5.30 -20.53
C THR A 116 9.44 3.78 -20.55
N GLY A 117 8.63 3.19 -19.66
CA GLY A 117 8.56 1.76 -19.44
C GLY A 117 9.74 1.22 -18.63
N GLU A 118 10.50 2.11 -17.98
CA GLU A 118 11.70 1.72 -17.22
C GLU A 118 11.34 1.18 -15.84
N ASN A 119 11.96 0.04 -15.48
CA ASN A 119 11.97 -0.49 -14.12
C ASN A 119 13.26 -0.06 -13.43
N ALA A 120 13.13 0.77 -12.41
CA ALA A 120 14.21 1.19 -11.51
C ALA A 120 13.57 1.66 -10.20
N ILE A 121 14.29 1.66 -9.10
CA ILE A 121 13.79 2.28 -7.87
C ILE A 121 13.94 3.79 -8.00
N PHE A 122 12.81 4.49 -8.12
CA PHE A 122 12.71 5.95 -8.18
C PHE A 122 12.38 6.48 -6.79
N LYS A 123 13.38 7.02 -6.09
CA LYS A 123 13.19 7.75 -4.85
C LYS A 123 12.70 9.16 -5.15
N PHE A 124 11.61 9.58 -4.52
CA PHE A 124 11.05 10.90 -4.75
C PHE A 124 11.93 11.99 -4.14
N VAL A 125 12.07 13.10 -4.84
CA VAL A 125 12.89 14.23 -4.37
C VAL A 125 12.26 14.81 -3.10
N ASP A 126 13.13 15.18 -2.15
CA ASP A 126 12.79 15.67 -0.82
C ASP A 126 12.14 14.61 0.11
N LYS A 127 12.12 13.34 -0.31
CA LYS A 127 11.76 12.19 0.53
C LYS A 127 13.00 11.49 1.08
N LYS A 128 12.79 10.80 2.17
CA LYS A 128 13.83 9.97 2.83
C LYS A 128 13.27 8.59 3.06
N TRP A 129 14.08 7.58 2.85
CA TRP A 129 13.78 6.24 3.28
C TRP A 129 13.55 6.17 4.79
N GLY A 130 12.71 5.29 5.26
CA GLY A 130 12.54 4.99 6.68
C GLY A 130 13.87 4.66 7.36
N ALA A 131 14.02 5.10 8.60
CA ALA A 131 15.27 4.91 9.34
C ALA A 131 15.30 3.64 10.19
N GLU A 132 14.13 3.15 10.60
CA GLU A 132 13.99 1.97 11.49
C GLU A 132 13.59 0.74 10.68
N VAL A 133 14.38 0.42 9.64
CA VAL A 133 14.17 -0.70 8.71
C VAL A 133 15.38 -1.62 8.70
N ASP A 134 15.28 -2.77 8.07
CA ASP A 134 16.41 -3.70 7.89
C ASP A 134 17.54 -3.03 7.11
N GLU A 135 18.80 -3.33 7.48
CA GLU A 135 20.01 -2.76 6.84
C GLU A 135 20.39 -3.49 5.53
N GLU A 136 19.67 -4.52 5.14
CA GLU A 136 19.85 -5.18 3.84
C GLU A 136 19.75 -4.13 2.72
N PHE A 137 20.56 -4.25 1.69
CA PHE A 137 20.70 -3.25 0.61
C PHE A 137 21.02 -1.82 1.13
N GLY A 138 21.68 -1.71 2.27
CA GLY A 138 22.04 -0.44 2.91
C GLY A 138 20.89 0.27 3.63
N ASN A 139 19.68 0.08 3.17
CA ASN A 139 18.40 0.48 3.76
C ASN A 139 17.29 -0.23 2.98
N PHE A 140 16.50 -1.05 3.64
CA PHE A 140 15.47 -1.85 2.96
C PHE A 140 14.05 -1.34 3.22
N ASP A 141 13.86 -0.04 3.23
CA ASP A 141 12.54 0.59 3.28
C ASP A 141 11.73 0.23 2.03
N TYR A 142 12.30 0.49 0.86
CA TYR A 142 11.65 0.19 -0.41
C TYR A 142 11.60 -1.31 -0.71
N LEU A 143 10.38 -1.86 -0.84
CA LEU A 143 10.16 -3.24 -1.27
C LEU A 143 9.62 -3.33 -2.70
N MET A 144 8.48 -2.68 -2.99
CA MET A 144 7.81 -2.74 -4.28
C MET A 144 6.65 -1.73 -4.38
N GLY A 145 6.21 -1.42 -5.62
CA GLY A 145 5.05 -0.57 -5.87
C GLY A 145 5.24 0.87 -5.40
N ALA A 146 4.17 1.54 -5.03
CA ALA A 146 4.23 2.88 -4.41
C ALA A 146 4.40 2.72 -2.89
N ASP A 147 5.58 3.00 -2.41
CA ASP A 147 6.03 2.81 -1.03
C ASP A 147 5.48 3.89 -0.11
N LEU A 148 4.88 3.51 1.02
CA LEU A 148 4.20 4.46 1.91
C LEU A 148 5.17 5.24 2.78
N ASP A 149 5.10 6.57 2.74
CA ASP A 149 5.86 7.47 3.62
C ASP A 149 5.28 7.49 5.04
N PHE A 150 5.77 6.64 5.92
CA PHE A 150 5.38 6.61 7.32
C PHE A 150 5.93 7.79 8.15
N SER A 151 6.81 8.63 7.60
CA SER A 151 7.16 9.91 8.21
C SER A 151 6.05 10.95 8.06
N ASN A 152 5.10 10.74 7.13
CA ASN A 152 3.96 11.61 6.88
C ASN A 152 2.82 11.34 7.88
N PRO A 153 2.47 12.29 8.78
CA PRO A 153 1.44 12.08 9.80
C PRO A 153 0.05 11.76 9.22
N ARG A 154 -0.27 12.21 7.99
CA ARG A 154 -1.56 11.89 7.36
C ARG A 154 -1.64 10.43 6.95
N VAL A 155 -0.53 9.83 6.49
CA VAL A 155 -0.42 8.41 6.17
C VAL A 155 -0.61 7.58 7.44
N VAL A 156 0.14 7.90 8.50
CA VAL A 156 0.04 7.22 9.79
C VAL A 156 -1.39 7.30 10.36
N LYS A 157 -2.02 8.47 10.25
CA LYS A 157 -3.41 8.65 10.71
C LYS A 157 -4.36 7.76 9.94
N GLU A 158 -4.28 7.75 8.60
CA GLU A 158 -5.17 6.94 7.75
C GLU A 158 -5.00 5.44 8.02
N CYS A 159 -3.77 4.95 8.17
CA CYS A 159 -3.51 3.56 8.53
C CYS A 159 -4.11 3.20 9.91
N LYS A 160 -4.03 4.10 10.90
CA LYS A 160 -4.64 3.89 12.22
C LYS A 160 -6.17 3.91 12.17
N ASP A 161 -6.76 4.81 11.40
CA ASP A 161 -8.22 4.90 11.26
C ASP A 161 -8.76 3.68 10.51
N TRP A 162 -8.07 3.24 9.45
CA TRP A 162 -8.36 1.99 8.78
C TRP A 162 -8.28 0.78 9.73
N GLY A 163 -7.24 0.68 10.54
CA GLY A 163 -7.06 -0.44 11.48
C GLY A 163 -8.21 -0.53 12.48
N ARG A 164 -8.67 0.60 13.02
CA ARG A 164 -9.84 0.66 13.91
C ARG A 164 -11.11 0.22 13.19
N TRP A 165 -11.36 0.77 12.00
CA TRP A 165 -12.51 0.38 11.17
C TRP A 165 -12.50 -1.12 10.87
N TYR A 166 -11.32 -1.66 10.49
CA TYR A 166 -11.19 -3.07 10.14
C TYR A 166 -11.51 -3.98 11.32
N LEU A 167 -10.94 -3.70 12.49
CA LEU A 167 -11.21 -4.47 13.72
C LEU A 167 -12.67 -4.36 14.14
N ASP A 168 -13.25 -3.17 14.04
CA ASP A 168 -14.67 -2.95 14.39
C ASP A 168 -15.62 -3.67 13.46
N LEU A 169 -15.30 -3.76 12.17
CA LEU A 169 -16.12 -4.44 11.19
C LEU A 169 -15.97 -5.96 11.28
N THR A 170 -14.72 -6.45 11.30
CA THR A 170 -14.45 -7.89 11.10
C THR A 170 -14.42 -8.68 12.40
N LYS A 171 -14.06 -8.03 13.51
CA LYS A 171 -13.89 -8.68 14.82
C LYS A 171 -12.85 -9.83 14.79
N VAL A 172 -11.84 -9.75 13.93
CA VAL A 172 -10.69 -10.68 13.97
C VAL A 172 -9.94 -10.55 15.30
N ASP A 173 -9.26 -11.62 15.70
CA ASP A 173 -8.57 -11.69 16.99
C ASP A 173 -7.19 -11.00 16.95
N GLY A 174 -6.62 -10.81 15.75
CA GLY A 174 -5.37 -10.11 15.57
C GLY A 174 -4.97 -9.87 14.12
N PHE A 175 -3.77 -9.29 13.95
CA PHE A 175 -3.15 -9.04 12.65
C PHE A 175 -1.82 -9.79 12.53
N ARG A 176 -1.58 -10.36 11.36
CA ARG A 176 -0.23 -10.67 10.88
C ARG A 176 0.19 -9.51 9.97
N LEU A 177 1.19 -8.75 10.38
CA LEU A 177 1.71 -7.65 9.57
C LEU A 177 2.75 -8.19 8.60
N ASP A 178 2.49 -8.00 7.30
CA ASP A 178 3.45 -8.32 6.25
C ASP A 178 4.52 -7.22 6.13
N ALA A 179 5.68 -7.58 5.58
CA ALA A 179 6.74 -6.64 5.21
C ALA A 179 7.26 -5.77 6.38
N VAL A 180 7.26 -6.26 7.62
CA VAL A 180 7.65 -5.48 8.81
C VAL A 180 9.13 -5.11 8.91
N LYS A 181 9.97 -5.60 8.02
CA LYS A 181 11.38 -5.21 7.95
C LYS A 181 11.65 -4.03 6.99
N HIS A 182 10.60 -3.61 6.29
CA HIS A 182 10.62 -2.51 5.34
C HIS A 182 9.95 -1.27 5.89
#